data_7261fafd34505204033a0cd9d27602a7
#
_entry.id   7261fafd34505204033a0cd9d27602a7
#
_cell.length_a   1.000
_cell.length_b   1.000
_cell.length_c   1.000
_cell.angle_alpha   90.00
_cell.angle_beta   90.00
_cell.angle_gamma   90.00
#
_symmetry.space_group_name_H-M   'P 1'
#
loop_
_entity.id
_entity.type
_entity.pdbx_description
1 polymer ?
#
loop_
_entity_poly.entity_id
_entity_poly.type
_entity_poly.pdbx_seq_one_letter_code
_entity_poly.pdbx_strand_id
1 'polypeptide(L)'
;IDADEILNSYADWKDSSLWPTASSRFEAVDRAVKKQEDPTIKRGLIGAFCRTYSIPEAIETFLSDTYVPSALEGRYTYTKGSASAGLIVYEDKFAYSHHGTDPCGGKLCNAFDLVRIHKFGHLDDKVKDPSSKLPSVSAMEEFVRNDPDTKTTIANDHINSAKYEFADPEHDRTQEEVVEKEVDPEAESVEWMKELEVDTRGAYLSSDANLNLIFANDPRFKRLFRQNDFDGKRYVFGNLPWRRVVKPEPVKNVDYSGVRNYLGCVYGITSSLKIDDAMALEFERNHFHPILDYLNDLKWDGIQRVDKLLIDYMGADDNIYSREAIRKMLVGAVARVMNPGVKFDLVLMLVGPQGSGKSTFIKKLGKSWFSDTFLTVQGKEALEQIQGAWLIEIAELSGLRKAEVE
;
A
#
# COMPACT_ATOMS: atom_id res chain seq x y z
N ILE A 1 72.58 9.09 6.37
CA ILE A 1 71.60 9.37 5.30
C ILE A 1 70.91 10.65 5.70
N ASP A 2 71.03 11.66 4.83
CA ASP A 2 70.41 12.97 5.07
C ASP A 2 68.87 12.85 4.90
N ALA A 3 68.10 13.44 5.83
CA ALA A 3 66.64 13.38 5.76
C ALA A 3 66.12 14.08 4.50
N ASP A 4 66.75 15.15 4.06
CA ASP A 4 66.40 15.90 2.86
C ASP A 4 66.65 15.10 1.57
N GLU A 5 67.69 14.25 1.56
CA GLU A 5 68.00 13.37 0.44
C GLU A 5 66.91 12.27 0.28
N ILE A 6 66.41 11.76 1.40
CA ILE A 6 65.27 10.80 1.40
C ILE A 6 63.99 11.49 0.95
N LEU A 7 63.68 12.66 1.50
CA LEU A 7 62.48 13.39 1.14
C LEU A 7 62.47 13.80 -0.33
N ASN A 8 63.62 14.21 -0.87
CA ASN A 8 63.76 14.56 -2.27
C ASN A 8 63.70 13.36 -3.24
N SER A 9 63.83 12.12 -2.75
CA SER A 9 63.63 10.93 -3.56
C SER A 9 62.18 10.64 -3.90
N TYR A 10 61.25 11.31 -3.21
CA TYR A 10 59.82 11.25 -3.49
C TYR A 10 59.35 12.48 -4.25
N ALA A 11 58.58 12.33 -5.32
CA ALA A 11 58.06 13.44 -6.11
C ALA A 11 57.15 14.36 -5.26
N ASP A 12 56.38 13.80 -4.38
CA ASP A 12 55.64 14.46 -3.30
C ASP A 12 55.61 13.55 -2.06
N TRP A 13 56.43 13.86 -1.05
CA TRP A 13 56.46 13.07 0.18
C TRP A 13 55.16 13.16 1.01
N LYS A 14 54.30 14.13 0.73
CA LYS A 14 52.97 14.26 1.36
C LYS A 14 51.96 13.35 0.71
N ASP A 15 52.19 12.91 -0.50
CA ASP A 15 51.35 11.94 -1.18
C ASP A 15 51.70 10.51 -0.72
N SER A 16 50.91 10.00 0.23
CA SER A 16 51.11 8.66 0.78
C SER A 16 50.88 7.53 -0.24
N SER A 17 50.30 7.85 -1.40
CA SER A 17 50.12 6.86 -2.48
C SER A 17 51.46 6.44 -3.12
N LEU A 18 52.47 7.32 -3.06
CA LEU A 18 53.83 7.09 -3.57
C LEU A 18 54.75 6.42 -2.57
N TRP A 19 54.32 6.24 -1.34
CA TRP A 19 55.16 5.63 -0.31
C TRP A 19 55.27 4.12 -0.50
N PRO A 20 56.47 3.54 -0.33
CA PRO A 20 56.63 2.10 -0.35
C PRO A 20 55.86 1.49 0.83
N THR A 21 54.84 0.73 0.50
CA THR A 21 54.02 0.05 1.48
C THR A 21 54.48 -1.39 1.64
N ALA A 22 54.56 -1.88 2.86
CA ALA A 22 54.85 -3.29 3.07
C ALA A 22 53.69 -4.13 2.48
N SER A 23 54.00 -5.00 1.53
CA SER A 23 53.04 -5.88 0.85
C SER A 23 52.17 -6.65 1.83
N SER A 24 52.73 -7.05 2.98
CA SER A 24 51.99 -7.74 4.06
C SER A 24 50.81 -6.93 4.67
N ARG A 25 50.90 -5.60 4.64
CA ARG A 25 49.83 -4.75 5.19
C ARG A 25 48.65 -4.63 4.21
N PHE A 26 48.91 -4.52 2.92
CA PHE A 26 47.89 -4.55 1.87
C PHE A 26 47.20 -5.92 1.81
N GLU A 27 47.99 -6.98 1.83
CA GLU A 27 47.48 -8.35 1.86
C GLU A 27 46.62 -8.63 3.10
N ALA A 28 46.89 -8.00 4.24
CA ALA A 28 46.09 -8.14 5.45
C ALA A 28 44.75 -7.45 5.30
N VAL A 29 44.70 -6.24 4.73
CA VAL A 29 43.44 -5.49 4.47
C VAL A 29 42.64 -6.21 3.38
N ASP A 30 43.27 -6.63 2.28
CA ASP A 30 42.59 -7.37 1.21
C ASP A 30 41.99 -8.70 1.70
N ARG A 31 42.71 -9.40 2.59
CA ARG A 31 42.19 -10.59 3.28
C ARG A 31 41.01 -10.27 4.23
N ALA A 32 41.04 -9.11 4.88
CA ALA A 32 39.95 -8.65 5.75
C ALA A 32 38.71 -8.30 4.92
N VAL A 33 38.86 -7.62 3.79
CA VAL A 33 37.77 -7.34 2.83
C VAL A 33 37.14 -8.63 2.33
N LYS A 34 37.93 -9.60 1.88
CA LYS A 34 37.44 -10.90 1.39
C LYS A 34 36.75 -11.76 2.46
N LYS A 35 37.00 -11.52 3.74
CA LYS A 35 36.34 -12.21 4.87
C LYS A 35 35.10 -11.49 5.37
N GLN A 36 34.94 -10.21 5.04
CA GLN A 36 33.80 -9.42 5.48
C GLN A 36 32.59 -9.82 4.65
N GLU A 37 31.46 -9.98 5.32
CA GLU A 37 30.18 -10.16 4.64
C GLU A 37 29.81 -8.91 3.83
N ASP A 38 29.31 -9.10 2.62
CA ASP A 38 28.87 -7.99 1.76
C ASP A 38 27.85 -7.10 2.48
N PRO A 39 28.13 -5.81 2.70
CA PRO A 39 27.23 -4.95 3.45
C PRO A 39 25.88 -4.74 2.77
N THR A 40 25.79 -4.94 1.45
CA THR A 40 24.55 -4.75 0.68
C THR A 40 23.54 -5.86 0.92
N ILE A 41 23.98 -7.07 1.31
CA ILE A 41 23.07 -8.20 1.63
C ILE A 41 22.59 -8.17 3.07
N LYS A 42 23.14 -7.32 3.93
CA LYS A 42 22.70 -7.18 5.31
C LYS A 42 21.26 -6.73 5.39
N ARG A 43 20.52 -7.32 6.32
CA ARG A 43 19.14 -6.90 6.59
C ARG A 43 19.11 -5.59 7.39
N GLY A 44 17.98 -4.90 7.32
CA GLY A 44 17.71 -3.70 8.12
C GLY A 44 18.38 -2.44 7.56
N LEU A 45 18.42 -1.38 8.40
CA LEU A 45 18.87 -0.04 7.99
C LEU A 45 20.31 0.01 7.48
N ILE A 46 21.20 -0.80 8.03
CA ILE A 46 22.60 -0.85 7.58
C ILE A 46 22.68 -1.32 6.12
N GLY A 47 22.00 -2.44 5.82
CA GLY A 47 22.00 -2.96 4.46
C GLY A 47 21.27 -2.04 3.47
N ALA A 48 20.14 -1.47 3.88
CA ALA A 48 19.40 -0.52 3.06
C ALA A 48 20.27 0.70 2.71
N PHE A 49 20.95 1.29 3.69
CA PHE A 49 21.87 2.42 3.45
C PHE A 49 23.02 2.05 2.54
N CYS A 50 23.62 0.86 2.72
CA CYS A 50 24.74 0.41 1.86
C CYS A 50 24.30 0.00 0.44
N ARG A 51 23.01 -0.30 0.21
CA ARG A 51 22.43 -0.46 -1.15
C ARG A 51 22.09 0.87 -1.79
N THR A 52 21.76 1.87 -0.98
CA THR A 52 21.43 3.22 -1.45
C THR A 52 22.69 4.00 -1.81
N TYR A 53 23.76 3.86 -1.00
CA TYR A 53 24.98 4.61 -1.14
C TYR A 53 26.20 3.68 -1.16
N SER A 54 26.92 3.67 -2.27
CA SER A 54 28.29 3.18 -2.33
C SER A 54 29.21 4.07 -1.48
N ILE A 55 30.46 3.65 -1.25
CA ILE A 55 31.43 4.49 -0.53
C ILE A 55 31.66 5.85 -1.20
N PRO A 56 31.88 5.92 -2.55
CA PRO A 56 32.02 7.20 -3.24
C PRO A 56 30.79 8.10 -3.07
N GLU A 57 29.59 7.58 -3.28
CA GLU A 57 28.35 8.35 -3.13
C GLU A 57 28.10 8.82 -1.71
N ALA A 58 28.43 7.99 -0.71
CA ALA A 58 28.33 8.38 0.70
C ALA A 58 29.32 9.50 1.08
N ILE A 59 30.52 9.50 0.47
CA ILE A 59 31.51 10.57 0.62
C ILE A 59 30.98 11.85 -0.03
N GLU A 60 30.52 11.77 -1.28
CA GLU A 60 30.02 12.92 -2.02
C GLU A 60 28.83 13.58 -1.33
N THR A 61 27.85 12.77 -0.89
CA THR A 61 26.60 13.25 -0.31
C THR A 61 26.77 13.76 1.13
N PHE A 62 27.54 13.05 1.96
CA PHE A 62 27.54 13.30 3.40
C PHE A 62 28.87 13.77 3.99
N LEU A 63 29.98 13.57 3.29
CA LEU A 63 31.35 13.79 3.77
C LEU A 63 32.23 14.58 2.81
N SER A 64 31.63 15.36 1.90
CA SER A 64 32.33 16.18 0.91
C SER A 64 33.32 17.20 1.51
N ASP A 65 33.03 17.69 2.71
CA ASP A 65 33.92 18.58 3.49
C ASP A 65 35.03 17.80 4.21
N THR A 66 34.89 16.48 4.34
CA THR A 66 35.79 15.61 5.11
C THR A 66 36.81 14.92 4.23
N TYR A 67 36.38 14.50 3.05
CA TYR A 67 37.22 13.81 2.08
C TYR A 67 37.15 14.49 0.72
N VAL A 68 38.29 14.62 0.08
CA VAL A 68 38.43 15.10 -1.30
C VAL A 68 39.02 14.01 -2.19
N PRO A 69 38.55 13.85 -3.44
CA PRO A 69 39.13 12.89 -4.37
C PRO A 69 40.61 13.13 -4.56
N SER A 70 41.37 12.08 -4.67
CA SER A 70 42.80 12.12 -5.01
C SER A 70 42.98 11.97 -6.53
N ALA A 71 44.20 12.26 -7.03
CA ALA A 71 44.55 11.99 -8.41
C ALA A 71 44.55 10.49 -8.78
N LEU A 72 44.58 9.61 -7.80
CA LEU A 72 44.48 8.17 -7.97
C LEU A 72 43.06 7.71 -7.82
N GLU A 73 42.54 6.97 -8.78
CA GLU A 73 41.20 6.39 -8.76
C GLU A 73 40.99 5.50 -7.53
N GLY A 74 39.80 5.60 -6.92
CA GLY A 74 39.46 4.85 -5.71
C GLY A 74 40.16 5.32 -4.44
N ARG A 75 40.81 6.48 -4.44
CA ARG A 75 41.47 7.06 -3.26
C ARG A 75 40.97 8.46 -2.93
N TYR A 76 40.93 8.75 -1.62
CA TYR A 76 40.51 10.05 -1.10
C TYR A 76 41.51 10.56 -0.07
N THR A 77 41.56 11.87 0.03
CA THR A 77 42.41 12.58 1.01
C THR A 77 41.54 13.08 2.14
N TYR A 78 41.91 12.76 3.37
CA TYR A 78 41.27 13.32 4.57
C TYR A 78 41.71 14.77 4.74
N THR A 79 40.77 15.72 4.70
CA THR A 79 41.03 17.17 4.67
C THR A 79 41.78 17.70 5.89
N LYS A 80 41.64 17.05 7.04
CA LYS A 80 42.33 17.41 8.30
C LYS A 80 43.56 16.57 8.54
N GLY A 81 43.97 15.76 7.58
CA GLY A 81 45.16 14.94 7.65
C GLY A 81 46.39 15.64 7.10
N SER A 82 47.57 15.10 7.39
CA SER A 82 48.87 15.64 6.92
C SER A 82 49.37 14.98 5.63
N ALA A 83 48.73 13.92 5.17
CA ALA A 83 49.11 13.17 3.97
C ALA A 83 47.93 13.03 3.00
N SER A 84 48.22 12.96 1.69
CA SER A 84 47.21 12.79 0.63
C SER A 84 46.90 11.30 0.36
N ALA A 85 45.76 11.02 -0.28
CA ALA A 85 45.37 9.73 -0.82
C ALA A 85 45.34 8.54 0.19
N GLY A 86 45.11 8.83 1.46
CA GLY A 86 45.23 7.82 2.53
C GLY A 86 43.98 6.97 2.79
N LEU A 87 42.80 7.36 2.30
CA LEU A 87 41.61 6.52 2.30
C LEU A 87 41.57 5.74 1.00
N ILE A 88 41.43 4.43 1.07
CA ILE A 88 41.35 3.52 -0.07
C ILE A 88 39.97 2.88 -0.07
N VAL A 89 39.31 2.90 -1.23
CA VAL A 89 38.00 2.26 -1.47
C VAL A 89 38.23 0.90 -2.12
N TYR A 90 37.48 -0.12 -1.60
CA TYR A 90 37.51 -1.48 -2.08
C TYR A 90 36.11 -1.89 -2.57
N GLU A 91 36.01 -2.25 -3.86
CA GLU A 91 34.76 -2.73 -4.49
C GLU A 91 33.57 -1.77 -4.31
N ASP A 92 33.82 -0.47 -4.11
CA ASP A 92 32.85 0.58 -3.77
C ASP A 92 32.01 0.33 -2.50
N LYS A 93 32.27 -0.77 -1.81
CA LYS A 93 31.54 -1.23 -0.63
C LYS A 93 32.26 -0.99 0.69
N PHE A 94 33.57 -0.90 0.67
CA PHE A 94 34.40 -0.72 1.87
C PHE A 94 35.41 0.39 1.68
N ALA A 95 35.71 1.08 2.77
CA ALA A 95 36.79 2.05 2.85
C ALA A 95 37.74 1.71 3.99
N TYR A 96 39.04 1.91 3.76
CA TYR A 96 40.05 1.77 4.79
C TYR A 96 40.97 2.99 4.78
N SER A 97 41.08 3.69 5.91
CA SER A 97 41.98 4.84 6.06
C SER A 97 43.30 4.45 6.70
N HIS A 98 44.40 4.82 6.05
CA HIS A 98 45.76 4.68 6.57
C HIS A 98 46.20 5.88 7.44
N HIS A 99 45.37 6.92 7.54
CA HIS A 99 45.68 8.10 8.37
C HIS A 99 45.45 7.86 9.84
N GLY A 100 46.44 8.12 10.68
CA GLY A 100 46.32 7.99 12.12
C GLY A 100 45.45 9.05 12.78
N THR A 101 45.22 10.21 12.14
CA THR A 101 44.37 11.30 12.63
C THR A 101 42.92 11.20 12.13
N ASP A 102 42.67 10.32 11.17
CA ASP A 102 41.32 10.06 10.68
C ASP A 102 40.53 9.22 11.72
N PRO A 103 39.34 9.62 12.13
CA PRO A 103 38.50 8.82 13.01
C PRO A 103 38.26 7.39 12.54
N CYS A 104 38.29 7.15 11.22
CA CYS A 104 38.20 5.83 10.59
C CYS A 104 39.57 5.15 10.43
N GLY A 105 40.66 5.77 10.90
CA GLY A 105 42.00 5.25 10.76
C GLY A 105 42.22 3.83 11.28
N GLY A 106 42.72 2.94 10.44
CA GLY A 106 42.95 1.53 10.78
C GLY A 106 41.73 0.65 10.86
N LYS A 107 40.54 1.17 10.47
CA LYS A 107 39.26 0.43 10.50
C LYS A 107 38.77 0.20 9.06
N LEU A 108 38.24 -1.00 8.80
CA LEU A 108 37.54 -1.29 7.56
C LEU A 108 36.07 -0.92 7.76
N CYS A 109 35.61 0.09 7.03
CA CYS A 109 34.28 0.68 7.18
C CYS A 109 33.44 0.44 5.91
N ASN A 110 32.17 0.05 6.06
CA ASN A 110 31.17 0.19 5.01
C ASN A 110 30.62 1.63 4.97
N ALA A 111 29.72 1.95 4.05
CA ALA A 111 29.18 3.31 3.90
C ALA A 111 28.49 3.81 5.18
N PHE A 112 27.68 2.94 5.85
CA PHE A 112 27.02 3.27 7.09
C PHE A 112 28.03 3.62 8.21
N ASP A 113 29.05 2.78 8.41
CA ASP A 113 30.06 3.01 9.45
C ASP A 113 30.94 4.22 9.14
N LEU A 114 31.28 4.46 7.88
CA LEU A 114 32.06 5.62 7.47
C LEU A 114 31.32 6.93 7.84
N VAL A 115 30.06 7.05 7.44
CA VAL A 115 29.23 8.24 7.74
C VAL A 115 29.00 8.34 9.24
N ARG A 116 28.67 7.25 9.93
CA ARG A 116 28.43 7.21 11.38
C ARG A 116 29.61 7.76 12.18
N ILE A 117 30.80 7.27 11.90
CA ILE A 117 31.99 7.63 12.66
C ILE A 117 32.31 9.12 12.50
N HIS A 118 32.17 9.67 11.30
CA HIS A 118 32.46 11.08 11.08
C HIS A 118 31.38 12.04 11.57
N LYS A 119 30.09 11.69 11.41
CA LYS A 119 28.99 12.56 11.87
C LYS A 119 28.68 12.43 13.35
N PHE A 120 28.71 11.22 13.87
CA PHE A 120 28.18 10.90 15.21
C PHE A 120 29.21 10.28 16.15
N GLY A 121 30.44 9.99 15.71
CA GLY A 121 31.45 9.32 16.52
C GLY A 121 31.78 10.04 17.83
N HIS A 122 31.68 11.38 17.85
CA HIS A 122 31.88 12.20 19.04
C HIS A 122 30.90 11.88 20.20
N LEU A 123 29.77 11.24 19.92
CA LEU A 123 28.81 10.82 20.94
C LEU A 123 29.31 9.63 21.77
N ASP A 124 30.27 8.88 21.23
CA ASP A 124 30.80 7.68 21.86
C ASP A 124 31.88 7.95 22.89
N ASP A 125 32.44 9.17 22.93
CA ASP A 125 33.55 9.55 23.85
C ASP A 125 33.25 9.37 25.33
N LYS A 126 31.98 9.34 25.71
CA LYS A 126 31.53 9.21 27.11
C LYS A 126 31.11 7.79 27.49
N VAL A 127 31.16 6.84 26.54
CA VAL A 127 30.72 5.46 26.80
C VAL A 127 31.80 4.71 27.58
N LYS A 128 31.48 4.29 28.82
CA LYS A 128 32.38 3.53 29.68
C LYS A 128 32.24 2.01 29.53
N ASP A 129 31.10 1.54 29.09
CA ASP A 129 30.80 0.11 28.97
C ASP A 129 30.90 -0.35 27.49
N PRO A 130 31.90 -1.19 27.15
CA PRO A 130 32.08 -1.70 25.80
C PRO A 130 30.94 -2.61 25.28
N SER A 131 30.09 -3.11 26.20
CA SER A 131 28.96 -4.00 25.85
C SER A 131 27.68 -3.23 25.50
N SER A 132 27.63 -1.92 25.78
CA SER A 132 26.46 -1.10 25.47
C SER A 132 26.42 -0.73 23.98
N LYS A 133 25.23 -0.61 23.43
CA LYS A 133 25.03 -0.07 22.07
C LYS A 133 25.56 1.37 22.03
N LEU A 134 26.45 1.65 21.08
CA LEU A 134 27.06 2.97 20.94
C LEU A 134 26.02 4.04 20.60
N PRO A 135 26.00 5.21 21.25
CA PRO A 135 25.10 6.31 20.92
C PRO A 135 25.17 6.76 19.47
N SER A 136 26.38 6.73 18.87
CA SER A 136 26.56 7.02 17.45
C SER A 136 25.78 6.09 16.52
N VAL A 137 25.61 4.82 16.88
CA VAL A 137 24.81 3.86 16.11
C VAL A 137 23.35 4.25 16.15
N SER A 138 22.81 4.60 17.31
CA SER A 138 21.41 5.02 17.42
C SER A 138 21.13 6.33 16.68
N ALA A 139 22.06 7.28 16.73
CA ALA A 139 21.96 8.53 15.98
C ALA A 139 22.04 8.29 14.46
N MET A 140 22.90 7.38 14.01
CA MET A 140 22.99 7.03 12.60
C MET A 140 21.74 6.25 12.11
N GLU A 141 21.19 5.35 12.93
CA GLU A 141 19.93 4.67 12.60
C GLU A 141 18.76 5.65 12.45
N GLU A 142 18.71 6.67 13.30
CA GLU A 142 17.70 7.74 13.19
C GLU A 142 17.93 8.59 11.93
N PHE A 143 19.18 8.94 11.64
CA PHE A 143 19.55 9.64 10.41
C PHE A 143 19.12 8.89 9.17
N VAL A 144 19.47 7.60 9.07
CA VAL A 144 19.13 6.71 7.94
C VAL A 144 17.61 6.54 7.78
N ARG A 145 16.90 6.43 8.91
CA ARG A 145 15.43 6.29 8.91
C ARG A 145 14.72 7.50 8.31
N ASN A 146 15.34 8.67 8.40
CA ASN A 146 14.80 9.92 7.87
C ASN A 146 15.31 10.25 6.47
N ASP A 147 16.30 9.50 5.96
CA ASP A 147 16.88 9.71 4.64
C ASP A 147 15.93 9.29 3.51
N PRO A 148 15.56 10.22 2.59
CA PRO A 148 14.56 9.94 1.54
C PRO A 148 14.98 8.84 0.56
N ASP A 149 16.28 8.78 0.23
CA ASP A 149 16.78 7.84 -0.76
C ASP A 149 16.85 6.42 -0.18
N THR A 150 17.24 6.30 1.10
CA THR A 150 17.17 5.01 1.80
C THR A 150 15.73 4.52 1.98
N LYS A 151 14.78 5.42 2.25
CA LYS A 151 13.36 5.06 2.28
C LYS A 151 12.88 4.52 0.93
N THR A 152 13.33 5.13 -0.16
CA THR A 152 13.03 4.64 -1.52
C THR A 152 13.59 3.24 -1.75
N THR A 153 14.81 2.98 -1.34
CA THR A 153 15.44 1.66 -1.43
C THR A 153 14.66 0.61 -0.63
N ILE A 154 14.27 0.94 0.61
CA ILE A 154 13.45 0.05 1.45
C ILE A 154 12.11 -0.26 0.77
N ALA A 155 11.44 0.76 0.21
CA ALA A 155 10.17 0.58 -0.49
C ALA A 155 10.33 -0.34 -1.72
N ASN A 156 11.36 -0.13 -2.53
CA ASN A 156 11.64 -0.97 -3.70
C ASN A 156 11.96 -2.42 -3.31
N ASP A 157 12.72 -2.65 -2.25
CA ASP A 157 12.99 -3.98 -1.73
C ASP A 157 11.71 -4.73 -1.37
N HIS A 158 10.77 -4.05 -0.72
CA HIS A 158 9.46 -4.63 -0.36
C HIS A 158 8.60 -4.92 -1.59
N ILE A 159 8.54 -4.01 -2.57
CA ILE A 159 7.80 -4.23 -3.83
C ILE A 159 8.36 -5.43 -4.60
N ASN A 160 9.67 -5.53 -4.71
CA ASN A 160 10.30 -6.64 -5.40
C ASN A 160 10.05 -7.97 -4.71
N SER A 161 10.07 -8.01 -3.37
CA SER A 161 9.70 -9.19 -2.59
C SER A 161 8.22 -9.57 -2.82
N ALA A 162 7.32 -8.58 -2.88
CA ALA A 162 5.90 -8.78 -3.15
C ALA A 162 5.64 -9.31 -4.56
N LYS A 163 6.32 -8.80 -5.57
CA LYS A 163 6.22 -9.30 -6.96
C LYS A 163 6.60 -10.77 -7.03
N TYR A 164 7.62 -11.18 -6.29
CA TYR A 164 8.10 -12.57 -6.30
C TYR A 164 7.12 -13.54 -5.61
N GLU A 165 6.46 -13.11 -4.54
CA GLU A 165 5.62 -13.97 -3.70
C GLU A 165 4.16 -14.07 -4.20
N PHE A 166 3.68 -13.04 -4.93
CA PHE A 166 2.33 -12.95 -5.49
C PHE A 166 2.31 -12.84 -7.02
N ALA A 167 3.37 -13.31 -7.71
CA ALA A 167 3.37 -13.42 -9.16
C ALA A 167 2.28 -14.41 -9.60
N ASP A 168 1.27 -13.92 -10.32
CA ASP A 168 0.25 -14.76 -10.93
C ASP A 168 0.84 -15.36 -12.22
N PRO A 169 1.04 -16.70 -12.34
CA PRO A 169 1.62 -17.31 -13.53
C PRO A 169 0.77 -17.12 -14.79
N GLU A 170 -0.52 -16.77 -14.66
CA GLU A 170 -1.43 -16.54 -15.78
C GLU A 170 -1.51 -15.08 -16.23
N HIS A 171 -1.13 -14.13 -15.38
CA HIS A 171 -1.22 -12.69 -15.69
C HIS A 171 -0.11 -12.22 -16.64
N ASP A 172 1.03 -12.88 -16.64
CA ASP A 172 2.19 -12.55 -17.48
C ASP A 172 2.00 -12.93 -18.97
N ARG A 173 0.95 -13.72 -19.30
CA ARG A 173 0.67 -14.17 -20.66
C ARG A 173 -0.31 -13.27 -21.45
N THR A 174 -0.91 -12.29 -20.84
CA THR A 174 -1.95 -11.43 -21.46
C THR A 174 -1.57 -9.96 -21.63
N GLN A 175 -0.33 -9.57 -21.33
CA GLN A 175 0.13 -8.18 -21.45
C GLN A 175 0.83 -7.85 -22.80
N GLU A 176 0.79 -8.73 -23.81
CA GLU A 176 1.40 -8.42 -25.12
C GLU A 176 0.56 -7.56 -26.07
N GLU A 177 -0.67 -7.18 -25.73
CA GLU A 177 -1.52 -6.36 -26.63
C GLU A 177 -2.30 -5.26 -25.91
N VAL A 178 -1.67 -4.31 -25.22
CA VAL A 178 -2.21 -2.94 -25.10
C VAL A 178 -1.04 -1.96 -24.96
N VAL A 179 -0.56 -1.49 -26.11
CA VAL A 179 0.26 -0.29 -26.20
C VAL A 179 -0.67 0.90 -26.18
N GLU A 180 -0.77 1.64 -25.05
CA GLU A 180 -0.96 3.10 -25.08
C GLU A 180 -0.75 3.74 -23.68
N LYS A 181 0.24 4.64 -23.68
CA LYS A 181 0.65 5.60 -22.64
C LYS A 181 1.37 5.03 -21.43
N GLU A 182 2.68 5.04 -21.57
CA GLU A 182 3.67 5.02 -20.50
C GLU A 182 3.53 6.27 -19.61
N VAL A 183 2.69 6.16 -18.59
CA VAL A 183 2.98 6.74 -17.28
C VAL A 183 3.49 5.58 -16.46
N ASP A 184 4.75 5.62 -16.07
CA ASP A 184 5.36 4.55 -15.28
C ASP A 184 4.54 4.34 -13.98
N PRO A 185 3.71 3.27 -13.90
CA PRO A 185 2.86 3.05 -12.71
C PRO A 185 3.70 2.73 -11.48
N GLU A 186 4.99 2.43 -11.66
CA GLU A 186 5.93 2.08 -10.59
C GLU A 186 6.42 3.33 -9.84
N ALA A 187 6.60 4.47 -10.52
CA ALA A 187 7.08 5.70 -9.87
C ALA A 187 6.03 6.32 -8.93
N GLU A 188 4.74 6.29 -9.29
CA GLU A 188 3.66 6.74 -8.38
C GLU A 188 3.42 5.77 -7.21
N SER A 189 3.75 4.48 -7.37
CA SER A 189 3.48 3.48 -6.34
C SER A 189 4.44 3.52 -5.16
N VAL A 190 5.62 4.15 -5.29
CA VAL A 190 6.67 4.15 -4.26
C VAL A 190 6.62 5.39 -3.36
N GLU A 191 6.13 6.53 -3.87
CA GLU A 191 6.20 7.81 -3.15
C GLU A 191 5.48 7.76 -1.80
N TRP A 192 4.27 7.21 -1.75
CA TRP A 192 3.51 7.07 -0.51
C TRP A 192 4.16 6.11 0.52
N MET A 193 4.96 5.14 0.06
CA MET A 193 5.67 4.21 0.94
C MET A 193 6.78 4.88 1.75
N LYS A 194 7.29 6.03 1.30
CA LYS A 194 8.26 6.85 2.04
C LYS A 194 7.65 7.45 3.31
N GLU A 195 6.33 7.56 3.38
CA GLU A 195 5.61 8.04 4.54
C GLU A 195 5.42 6.95 5.61
N LEU A 196 5.66 5.68 5.26
CA LEU A 196 5.54 4.57 6.20
C LEU A 196 6.60 4.66 7.29
N GLU A 197 6.17 4.52 8.53
CA GLU A 197 7.03 4.46 9.71
C GLU A 197 7.77 3.13 9.75
N VAL A 198 9.08 3.20 10.00
CA VAL A 198 9.95 2.01 10.18
C VAL A 198 10.52 1.96 11.60
N ASP A 199 10.78 0.75 12.08
CA ASP A 199 11.46 0.52 13.35
C ASP A 199 12.98 0.74 13.22
N THR A 200 13.71 0.54 14.32
CA THR A 200 15.19 0.63 14.35
C THR A 200 15.90 -0.40 13.49
N ARG A 201 15.20 -1.41 13.00
CA ARG A 201 15.73 -2.46 12.13
C ARG A 201 15.35 -2.25 10.66
N GLY A 202 14.60 -1.17 10.34
CA GLY A 202 14.12 -0.88 8.99
C GLY A 202 12.88 -1.67 8.58
N ALA A 203 12.21 -2.36 9.50
CA ALA A 203 10.94 -3.03 9.24
C ALA A 203 9.78 -2.05 9.45
N TYR A 204 8.73 -2.16 8.63
CA TYR A 204 7.55 -1.32 8.79
C TYR A 204 6.85 -1.60 10.12
N LEU A 205 6.48 -0.54 10.82
CA LEU A 205 5.75 -0.64 12.07
C LEU A 205 4.32 -1.12 11.83
N SER A 206 3.86 -2.04 12.69
CA SER A 206 2.44 -2.40 12.77
C SER A 206 1.66 -1.30 13.48
N SER A 207 1.66 -0.07 12.90
CA SER A 207 0.91 1.08 13.40
C SER A 207 -0.37 1.29 12.61
N ASP A 208 -1.36 1.94 13.24
CA ASP A 208 -2.62 2.28 12.59
C ASP A 208 -2.38 3.27 11.45
N ALA A 209 -1.38 4.16 11.60
CA ALA A 209 -0.97 5.10 10.56
C ALA A 209 -0.49 4.36 9.30
N ASN A 210 0.43 3.39 9.46
CA ASN A 210 0.92 2.60 8.34
C ASN A 210 -0.19 1.78 7.66
N LEU A 211 -1.03 1.12 8.43
CA LEU A 211 -2.13 0.33 7.88
C LEU A 211 -3.11 1.22 7.10
N ASN A 212 -3.46 2.39 7.61
CA ASN A 212 -4.31 3.35 6.91
C ASN A 212 -3.68 3.83 5.58
N LEU A 213 -2.38 4.12 5.57
CA LEU A 213 -1.66 4.49 4.35
C LEU A 213 -1.65 3.35 3.33
N ILE A 214 -1.40 2.11 3.77
CA ILE A 214 -1.39 0.94 2.89
C ILE A 214 -2.77 0.72 2.25
N PHE A 215 -3.86 0.69 3.04
CA PHE A 215 -5.20 0.50 2.47
C PHE A 215 -5.62 1.62 1.51
N ALA A 216 -5.19 2.85 1.78
CA ALA A 216 -5.51 4.00 0.94
C ALA A 216 -4.72 4.04 -0.39
N ASN A 217 -3.51 3.50 -0.43
CA ASN A 217 -2.58 3.73 -1.53
C ASN A 217 -2.12 2.46 -2.25
N ASP A 218 -2.03 1.30 -1.58
CA ASP A 218 -1.63 0.06 -2.25
C ASP A 218 -2.64 -0.28 -3.37
N PRO A 219 -2.20 -0.37 -4.64
CA PRO A 219 -3.08 -0.65 -5.77
C PRO A 219 -3.92 -1.93 -5.63
N ARG A 220 -3.45 -2.88 -4.80
CA ARG A 220 -4.12 -4.16 -4.54
C ARG A 220 -5.21 -4.06 -3.49
N PHE A 221 -5.36 -2.91 -2.81
CA PHE A 221 -6.39 -2.66 -1.80
C PHE A 221 -7.19 -1.39 -2.06
N LYS A 222 -6.59 -0.41 -2.71
CA LYS A 222 -7.15 0.92 -2.94
C LYS A 222 -8.58 0.85 -3.50
N ARG A 223 -9.55 1.31 -2.71
CA ARG A 223 -10.97 1.35 -3.07
C ARG A 223 -11.62 0.01 -3.41
N LEU A 224 -10.98 -1.13 -3.10
CA LEU A 224 -11.55 -2.45 -3.36
C LEU A 224 -12.55 -2.88 -2.30
N PHE A 225 -12.36 -2.46 -1.06
CA PHE A 225 -13.21 -2.81 0.07
C PHE A 225 -14.23 -1.71 0.31
N ARG A 226 -15.52 -2.02 0.15
CA ARG A 226 -16.60 -1.02 0.26
C ARG A 226 -17.78 -1.53 1.09
N GLN A 227 -18.42 -0.60 1.81
CA GLN A 227 -19.66 -0.83 2.55
C GLN A 227 -20.85 -0.54 1.64
N ASN A 228 -21.78 -1.49 1.53
CA ASN A 228 -23.05 -1.28 0.84
C ASN A 228 -24.07 -0.72 1.83
N ASP A 229 -24.52 0.51 1.63
CA ASP A 229 -25.48 1.21 2.49
C ASP A 229 -26.90 0.64 2.38
N PHE A 230 -27.17 -0.06 1.27
CA PHE A 230 -28.50 -0.59 1.04
C PHE A 230 -28.76 -1.93 1.74
N ASP A 231 -27.78 -2.87 1.69
CA ASP A 231 -27.94 -4.18 2.31
C ASP A 231 -27.11 -4.36 3.59
N GLY A 232 -26.33 -3.34 3.97
CA GLY A 232 -25.47 -3.35 5.15
C GLY A 232 -24.30 -4.33 5.09
N LYS A 233 -23.99 -4.89 3.93
CA LYS A 233 -22.92 -5.87 3.76
C LYS A 233 -21.63 -5.23 3.21
N ARG A 234 -20.52 -5.89 3.49
CA ARG A 234 -19.18 -5.52 2.98
C ARG A 234 -18.92 -6.22 1.66
N TYR A 235 -18.37 -5.50 0.70
CA TYR A 235 -18.13 -5.97 -0.68
C TYR A 235 -16.68 -5.78 -1.10
N VAL A 236 -16.25 -6.63 -2.05
CA VAL A 236 -14.99 -6.49 -2.79
C VAL A 236 -15.28 -6.10 -4.24
N PHE A 237 -14.57 -5.10 -4.75
CA PHE A 237 -14.78 -4.47 -6.07
C PHE A 237 -13.66 -4.73 -7.08
N GLY A 238 -12.93 -5.79 -6.99
CA GLY A 238 -11.88 -6.13 -7.94
C GLY A 238 -11.05 -7.31 -7.53
N ASN A 239 -10.08 -7.66 -8.35
CA ASN A 239 -9.20 -8.79 -8.10
C ASN A 239 -8.38 -8.57 -6.85
N LEU A 240 -8.30 -9.60 -6.03
CA LEU A 240 -7.44 -9.67 -4.86
C LEU A 240 -6.20 -10.53 -5.17
N PRO A 241 -5.07 -10.31 -4.49
CA PRO A 241 -3.84 -11.10 -4.73
C PRO A 241 -4.03 -12.62 -4.63
N TRP A 242 -5.02 -13.09 -3.91
CA TRP A 242 -5.31 -14.51 -3.66
C TRP A 242 -6.53 -15.06 -4.39
N ARG A 243 -7.33 -14.22 -5.08
CA ARG A 243 -8.47 -14.68 -5.87
C ARG A 243 -8.99 -13.65 -6.87
N ARG A 244 -9.54 -14.15 -7.95
CA ARG A 244 -10.20 -13.35 -8.96
C ARG A 244 -11.62 -12.96 -8.53
N VAL A 245 -11.98 -11.68 -8.75
CA VAL A 245 -13.30 -11.12 -8.48
C VAL A 245 -13.80 -10.41 -9.74
N VAL A 246 -14.64 -11.08 -10.50
CA VAL A 246 -15.13 -10.59 -11.83
C VAL A 246 -16.17 -9.48 -11.69
N LYS A 247 -16.97 -9.52 -10.63
CA LYS A 247 -18.00 -8.51 -10.30
C LYS A 247 -18.02 -8.27 -8.80
N PRO A 248 -18.51 -7.10 -8.34
CA PRO A 248 -18.63 -6.85 -6.91
C PRO A 248 -19.41 -7.95 -6.20
N GLU A 249 -18.83 -8.51 -5.14
CA GLU A 249 -19.43 -9.59 -4.35
C GLU A 249 -19.17 -9.41 -2.86
N PRO A 250 -19.99 -10.00 -1.98
CA PRO A 250 -19.77 -9.94 -0.54
C PRO A 250 -18.40 -10.48 -0.14
N VAL A 251 -17.75 -9.82 0.83
CA VAL A 251 -16.50 -10.26 1.43
C VAL A 251 -16.67 -11.64 2.07
N LYS A 252 -15.69 -12.50 1.83
CA LYS A 252 -15.64 -13.88 2.37
C LYS A 252 -14.62 -13.96 3.52
N ASN A 253 -14.74 -14.97 4.38
CA ASN A 253 -13.77 -15.19 5.44
C ASN A 253 -12.34 -15.37 4.93
N VAL A 254 -12.16 -15.97 3.73
CA VAL A 254 -10.85 -16.10 3.09
C VAL A 254 -10.21 -14.75 2.76
N ASP A 255 -11.00 -13.70 2.56
CA ASP A 255 -10.46 -12.37 2.23
C ASP A 255 -9.78 -11.74 3.43
N TYR A 256 -10.33 -11.89 4.63
CA TYR A 256 -9.66 -11.45 5.86
C TYR A 256 -8.34 -12.19 6.09
N SER A 257 -8.32 -13.50 5.83
CA SER A 257 -7.08 -14.30 5.90
C SER A 257 -6.08 -13.89 4.83
N GLY A 258 -6.55 -13.63 3.61
CA GLY A 258 -5.73 -13.19 2.49
C GLY A 258 -5.08 -11.83 2.74
N VAL A 259 -5.83 -10.85 3.28
CA VAL A 259 -5.28 -9.55 3.67
C VAL A 259 -4.19 -9.69 4.72
N ARG A 260 -4.41 -10.50 5.76
CA ARG A 260 -3.39 -10.73 6.80
C ARG A 260 -2.13 -11.38 6.22
N ASN A 261 -2.30 -12.37 5.36
CA ASN A 261 -1.18 -13.03 4.69
C ASN A 261 -0.41 -12.04 3.81
N TYR A 262 -1.10 -11.28 2.98
CA TYR A 262 -0.48 -10.28 2.11
C TYR A 262 0.30 -9.23 2.90
N LEU A 263 -0.31 -8.64 3.94
CA LEU A 263 0.36 -7.65 4.79
C LEU A 263 1.55 -8.24 5.56
N GLY A 264 1.46 -9.51 5.96
CA GLY A 264 2.57 -10.22 6.59
C GLY A 264 3.75 -10.44 5.65
N CYS A 265 3.49 -10.92 4.44
CA CYS A 265 4.51 -11.23 3.44
C CYS A 265 5.15 -9.95 2.86
N VAL A 266 4.33 -8.98 2.46
CA VAL A 266 4.79 -7.78 1.75
C VAL A 266 5.34 -6.71 2.70
N TYR A 267 4.66 -6.46 3.81
CA TYR A 267 5.00 -5.36 4.72
C TYR A 267 5.57 -5.82 6.06
N GLY A 268 5.58 -7.13 6.33
CA GLY A 268 6.00 -7.66 7.63
C GLY A 268 5.01 -7.35 8.77
N ILE A 269 3.79 -6.90 8.45
CA ILE A 269 2.76 -6.52 9.42
C ILE A 269 1.91 -7.74 9.77
N THR A 270 1.99 -8.22 11.02
CA THR A 270 1.35 -9.48 11.46
C THR A 270 0.29 -9.31 12.55
N SER A 271 0.03 -8.09 13.04
CA SER A 271 -0.95 -7.83 14.09
C SER A 271 -2.38 -7.96 13.54
N SER A 272 -3.00 -9.13 13.70
CA SER A 272 -4.35 -9.40 13.18
C SER A 272 -5.41 -8.44 13.69
N LEU A 273 -5.37 -8.05 14.97
CA LEU A 273 -6.33 -7.10 15.54
C LEU A 273 -6.26 -5.74 14.84
N LYS A 274 -5.07 -5.17 14.67
CA LYS A 274 -4.90 -3.88 13.99
C LYS A 274 -5.26 -3.94 12.52
N ILE A 275 -5.00 -5.07 11.86
CA ILE A 275 -5.40 -5.29 10.46
C ILE A 275 -6.91 -5.32 10.34
N ASP A 276 -7.61 -6.01 11.24
CA ASP A 276 -9.06 -6.10 11.23
C ASP A 276 -9.71 -4.74 11.52
N ASP A 277 -9.15 -3.96 12.45
CA ASP A 277 -9.58 -2.59 12.75
C ASP A 277 -9.37 -1.66 11.54
N ALA A 278 -8.22 -1.72 10.89
CA ALA A 278 -7.93 -0.92 9.69
C ALA A 278 -8.84 -1.29 8.52
N MET A 279 -9.13 -2.59 8.31
CA MET A 279 -10.12 -3.03 7.32
C MET A 279 -11.53 -2.50 7.64
N ALA A 280 -11.93 -2.51 8.92
CA ALA A 280 -13.23 -1.98 9.31
C ALA A 280 -13.35 -0.48 8.99
N LEU A 281 -12.28 0.29 9.26
CA LEU A 281 -12.21 1.71 8.90
C LEU A 281 -12.20 1.94 7.39
N GLU A 282 -11.56 1.06 6.62
CA GLU A 282 -11.54 1.17 5.16
C GLU A 282 -12.92 0.94 4.57
N PHE A 283 -13.70 -0.02 5.07
CA PHE A 283 -15.10 -0.20 4.70
C PHE A 283 -15.94 1.04 5.01
N GLU A 284 -15.74 1.62 6.20
CA GLU A 284 -16.46 2.82 6.65
C GLU A 284 -16.10 4.08 5.84
N ARG A 285 -14.91 4.14 5.27
CA ARG A 285 -14.50 5.25 4.38
C ARG A 285 -15.04 5.12 2.96
N ASN A 286 -15.32 3.91 2.51
CA ASN A 286 -15.70 3.62 1.12
C ASN A 286 -17.12 3.07 1.07
N HIS A 287 -18.10 3.96 1.12
CA HIS A 287 -19.50 3.64 0.98
C HIS A 287 -19.95 3.61 -0.48
N PHE A 288 -20.97 2.81 -0.78
CA PHE A 288 -21.72 2.86 -2.02
C PHE A 288 -23.17 2.46 -1.80
N HIS A 289 -24.05 2.99 -2.61
CA HIS A 289 -25.47 2.64 -2.58
C HIS A 289 -25.93 2.26 -3.98
N PRO A 290 -26.05 0.94 -4.31
CA PRO A 290 -26.20 0.48 -5.68
C PRO A 290 -27.43 1.00 -6.40
N ILE A 291 -28.54 1.24 -5.67
CA ILE A 291 -29.76 1.78 -6.26
C ILE A 291 -29.64 3.29 -6.48
N LEU A 292 -29.03 4.01 -5.54
CA LEU A 292 -28.80 5.44 -5.67
C LEU A 292 -27.85 5.74 -6.85
N ASP A 293 -26.76 4.97 -6.97
CA ASP A 293 -25.82 5.05 -8.09
C ASP A 293 -26.56 4.78 -9.41
N TYR A 294 -27.36 3.72 -9.47
CA TYR A 294 -28.19 3.41 -10.63
C TYR A 294 -29.17 4.55 -11.00
N LEU A 295 -29.86 5.12 -10.03
CA LEU A 295 -30.82 6.19 -10.27
C LEU A 295 -30.14 7.49 -10.74
N ASN A 296 -28.95 7.80 -10.20
CA ASN A 296 -28.16 8.97 -10.58
C ASN A 296 -27.56 8.86 -11.98
N ASP A 297 -27.25 7.64 -12.44
CA ASP A 297 -26.71 7.39 -13.78
C ASP A 297 -27.80 7.46 -14.86
N LEU A 298 -29.09 7.44 -14.50
CA LEU A 298 -30.18 7.54 -15.46
C LEU A 298 -30.21 8.94 -16.12
N LYS A 299 -30.34 8.93 -17.44
CA LYS A 299 -30.58 10.16 -18.23
C LYS A 299 -31.97 10.09 -18.81
N TRP A 300 -32.76 11.11 -18.50
CA TRP A 300 -34.10 11.21 -19.07
C TRP A 300 -34.03 11.63 -20.54
N ASP A 301 -34.78 10.89 -21.38
CA ASP A 301 -34.88 11.12 -22.82
C ASP A 301 -36.01 12.09 -23.21
N GLY A 302 -36.68 12.71 -22.26
CA GLY A 302 -37.77 13.64 -22.50
C GLY A 302 -39.15 13.01 -22.73
N ILE A 303 -39.26 11.67 -22.70
CA ILE A 303 -40.53 10.98 -22.97
C ILE A 303 -41.22 10.55 -21.67
N GLN A 304 -42.45 11.03 -21.47
CA GLN A 304 -43.27 10.66 -20.32
C GLN A 304 -43.88 9.28 -20.50
N ARG A 305 -43.41 8.27 -19.75
CA ARG A 305 -43.89 6.88 -19.81
C ARG A 305 -44.59 6.42 -18.55
N VAL A 306 -44.28 7.01 -17.40
CA VAL A 306 -44.69 6.52 -16.09
C VAL A 306 -46.18 6.36 -15.99
N ASP A 307 -46.96 7.34 -16.39
CA ASP A 307 -48.41 7.37 -16.27
C ASP A 307 -49.11 6.29 -17.12
N LYS A 308 -48.46 5.78 -18.14
CA LYS A 308 -48.99 4.80 -19.06
C LYS A 308 -48.50 3.38 -18.82
N LEU A 309 -47.60 3.15 -17.89
CA LEU A 309 -47.00 1.84 -17.68
C LEU A 309 -47.98 0.71 -17.43
N LEU A 310 -49.02 0.95 -16.59
CA LEU A 310 -50.04 -0.06 -16.34
C LEU A 310 -50.97 -0.24 -17.54
N ILE A 311 -51.23 0.82 -18.30
CA ILE A 311 -52.08 0.82 -19.48
C ILE A 311 -51.42 0.04 -20.61
N ASP A 312 -50.18 0.45 -20.98
CA ASP A 312 -49.47 -0.04 -22.13
C ASP A 312 -48.93 -1.48 -21.94
N TYR A 313 -48.56 -1.86 -20.73
CA TYR A 313 -47.91 -3.13 -20.46
C TYR A 313 -48.74 -4.15 -19.70
N MET A 314 -49.80 -3.69 -18.96
CA MET A 314 -50.62 -4.54 -18.12
C MET A 314 -52.08 -4.58 -18.56
N GLY A 315 -52.45 -3.79 -19.57
CA GLY A 315 -53.80 -3.71 -20.08
C GLY A 315 -54.83 -3.10 -19.09
N ALA A 316 -54.41 -2.25 -18.20
CA ALA A 316 -55.28 -1.52 -17.30
C ALA A 316 -56.07 -0.46 -18.06
N ASP A 317 -57.28 -0.13 -17.56
CA ASP A 317 -58.08 0.94 -18.14
C ASP A 317 -57.35 2.29 -18.04
N ASP A 318 -57.45 3.06 -19.14
CA ASP A 318 -56.85 4.42 -19.19
C ASP A 318 -57.73 5.42 -18.42
N ASN A 319 -57.45 5.53 -17.15
CA ASN A 319 -58.15 6.45 -16.25
C ASN A 319 -57.16 7.12 -15.28
N ILE A 320 -57.61 8.16 -14.57
CA ILE A 320 -56.80 8.91 -13.62
C ILE A 320 -56.24 7.99 -12.51
N TYR A 321 -57.05 7.03 -12.05
CA TYR A 321 -56.66 6.14 -10.96
C TYR A 321 -55.45 5.27 -11.35
N SER A 322 -55.49 4.62 -12.53
CA SER A 322 -54.42 3.77 -13.01
C SER A 322 -53.13 4.56 -13.19
N ARG A 323 -53.19 5.78 -13.71
CA ARG A 323 -52.04 6.68 -13.91
C ARG A 323 -51.46 7.13 -12.57
N GLU A 324 -52.28 7.58 -11.63
CA GLU A 324 -51.82 8.03 -10.31
C GLU A 324 -51.29 6.89 -9.46
N ALA A 325 -51.87 5.69 -9.54
CA ALA A 325 -51.44 4.54 -8.76
C ALA A 325 -49.96 4.17 -9.08
N ILE A 326 -49.64 4.03 -10.35
CA ILE A 326 -48.27 3.68 -10.76
C ILE A 326 -47.29 4.82 -10.52
N ARG A 327 -47.69 6.08 -10.77
CA ARG A 327 -46.87 7.25 -10.51
C ARG A 327 -46.49 7.32 -9.02
N LYS A 328 -47.44 7.20 -8.12
CA LYS A 328 -47.20 7.25 -6.67
C LYS A 328 -46.30 6.11 -6.22
N MET A 329 -46.52 4.90 -6.72
CA MET A 329 -45.68 3.75 -6.39
C MET A 329 -44.22 3.99 -6.77
N LEU A 330 -43.94 4.42 -8.00
CA LEU A 330 -42.59 4.66 -8.46
C LEU A 330 -41.93 5.87 -7.78
N VAL A 331 -42.68 6.95 -7.58
CA VAL A 331 -42.21 8.10 -6.78
C VAL A 331 -41.87 7.69 -5.36
N GLY A 332 -42.70 6.88 -4.73
CA GLY A 332 -42.41 6.34 -3.39
C GLY A 332 -41.20 5.44 -3.34
N ALA A 333 -41.01 4.59 -4.35
CA ALA A 333 -39.84 3.74 -4.46
C ALA A 333 -38.56 4.54 -4.57
N VAL A 334 -38.52 5.59 -5.40
CA VAL A 334 -37.39 6.52 -5.54
C VAL A 334 -37.20 7.37 -4.28
N ALA A 335 -38.28 7.92 -3.73
CA ALA A 335 -38.22 8.76 -2.53
C ALA A 335 -37.60 8.04 -1.34
N ARG A 336 -37.89 6.75 -1.14
CA ARG A 336 -37.31 5.95 -0.07
C ARG A 336 -35.81 5.66 -0.22
N VAL A 337 -35.33 5.64 -1.44
CA VAL A 337 -33.89 5.54 -1.72
C VAL A 337 -33.20 6.88 -1.47
N MET A 338 -33.79 7.96 -1.97
CA MET A 338 -33.22 9.30 -1.85
C MET A 338 -33.28 9.86 -0.42
N ASN A 339 -34.33 9.50 0.32
CA ASN A 339 -34.56 9.95 1.69
C ASN A 339 -35.00 8.76 2.56
N PRO A 340 -34.06 7.94 3.08
CA PRO A 340 -34.37 6.81 3.93
C PRO A 340 -35.25 7.21 5.13
N GLY A 341 -36.30 6.42 5.39
CA GLY A 341 -37.26 6.70 6.49
C GLY A 341 -38.44 7.61 6.09
N VAL A 342 -38.47 8.14 4.87
CA VAL A 342 -39.64 8.88 4.39
C VAL A 342 -40.90 8.01 4.45
N LYS A 343 -41.98 8.58 4.96
CA LYS A 343 -43.27 7.89 5.11
C LYS A 343 -43.88 7.60 3.74
N PHE A 344 -44.25 6.35 3.50
CA PHE A 344 -44.95 5.89 2.31
C PHE A 344 -45.84 4.70 2.69
N ASP A 345 -47.12 4.92 2.81
CA ASP A 345 -48.11 3.97 3.35
C ASP A 345 -48.98 3.30 2.26
N LEU A 346 -48.57 3.44 0.97
CA LEU A 346 -49.34 2.91 -0.14
C LEU A 346 -48.67 1.61 -0.67
N VAL A 347 -49.54 0.63 -0.99
CA VAL A 347 -49.19 -0.61 -1.62
C VAL A 347 -49.90 -0.70 -2.97
N LEU A 348 -49.20 -0.94 -4.06
CA LEU A 348 -49.79 -1.18 -5.36
C LEU A 348 -50.28 -2.63 -5.44
N MET A 349 -51.61 -2.81 -5.62
CA MET A 349 -52.21 -4.11 -5.79
C MET A 349 -52.54 -4.33 -7.28
N LEU A 350 -51.93 -5.35 -7.89
CA LEU A 350 -52.22 -5.77 -9.28
C LEU A 350 -53.15 -6.95 -9.30
N VAL A 351 -54.37 -6.76 -9.78
CA VAL A 351 -55.41 -7.79 -9.89
C VAL A 351 -55.60 -8.16 -11.36
N GLY A 352 -55.65 -9.47 -11.68
CA GLY A 352 -55.85 -9.96 -13.01
C GLY A 352 -55.59 -11.46 -13.13
N PRO A 353 -55.86 -12.06 -14.31
CA PRO A 353 -55.69 -13.49 -14.53
C PRO A 353 -54.30 -14.01 -14.22
N GLN A 354 -54.19 -15.27 -13.91
CA GLN A 354 -52.91 -15.94 -13.74
C GLN A 354 -52.12 -15.91 -15.08
N GLY A 355 -50.83 -15.71 -15.02
CA GLY A 355 -49.99 -15.66 -16.25
C GLY A 355 -50.01 -14.30 -16.98
N SER A 356 -50.72 -13.28 -16.51
CA SER A 356 -50.78 -11.95 -17.14
C SER A 356 -49.49 -11.10 -17.01
N GLY A 357 -48.43 -11.66 -16.44
CA GLY A 357 -47.13 -11.00 -16.36
C GLY A 357 -46.94 -10.02 -15.19
N LYS A 358 -47.85 -10.01 -14.16
CA LYS A 358 -47.77 -9.05 -13.02
C LYS A 358 -46.42 -9.10 -12.29
N SER A 359 -45.96 -10.28 -11.88
CA SER A 359 -44.66 -10.45 -11.21
C SER A 359 -43.47 -10.09 -12.10
N THR A 360 -43.58 -10.46 -13.41
CA THR A 360 -42.54 -10.09 -14.40
C THR A 360 -42.42 -8.59 -14.58
N PHE A 361 -43.53 -7.84 -14.53
CA PHE A 361 -43.57 -6.39 -14.62
C PHE A 361 -42.83 -5.77 -13.44
N ILE A 362 -43.15 -6.13 -12.21
CA ILE A 362 -42.48 -5.60 -11.00
C ILE A 362 -40.99 -6.02 -10.97
N LYS A 363 -40.69 -7.28 -11.33
CA LYS A 363 -39.31 -7.78 -11.42
C LYS A 363 -38.45 -6.97 -12.40
N LYS A 364 -39.00 -6.57 -13.57
CA LYS A 364 -38.29 -5.72 -14.53
C LYS A 364 -38.03 -4.32 -13.97
N LEU A 365 -38.93 -3.76 -13.19
CA LEU A 365 -38.75 -2.47 -12.51
C LEU A 365 -37.73 -2.56 -11.38
N GLY A 366 -37.79 -3.60 -10.56
CA GLY A 366 -36.91 -3.83 -9.41
C GLY A 366 -35.52 -4.36 -9.77
N LYS A 367 -35.32 -4.86 -11.00
CA LYS A 367 -34.04 -5.43 -11.50
C LYS A 367 -33.49 -6.50 -10.55
N SER A 368 -32.19 -6.40 -10.22
CA SER A 368 -31.51 -7.30 -9.27
C SER A 368 -31.92 -7.09 -7.80
N TRP A 369 -32.64 -6.01 -7.50
CA TRP A 369 -33.12 -5.66 -6.17
C TRP A 369 -34.63 -5.97 -5.99
N PHE A 370 -35.17 -6.83 -6.81
CA PHE A 370 -36.52 -7.38 -6.67
C PHE A 370 -36.50 -8.65 -5.82
N SER A 371 -37.48 -8.79 -4.93
CA SER A 371 -37.71 -10.00 -4.13
C SER A 371 -39.19 -10.45 -4.23
N ASP A 372 -39.39 -11.73 -4.44
CA ASP A 372 -40.67 -12.43 -4.41
C ASP A 372 -40.75 -13.46 -3.27
N THR A 373 -39.78 -13.42 -2.33
CA THR A 373 -39.65 -14.41 -1.24
C THR A 373 -40.14 -13.89 0.11
N PHE A 374 -41.01 -12.88 0.12
CA PHE A 374 -41.55 -12.31 1.36
C PHE A 374 -42.61 -13.22 1.98
N LEU A 375 -42.28 -13.86 3.11
CA LEU A 375 -43.10 -14.89 3.73
C LEU A 375 -43.77 -14.45 5.06
N THR A 376 -43.23 -13.45 5.72
CA THR A 376 -43.74 -12.96 7.00
C THR A 376 -43.66 -11.45 7.09
N VAL A 377 -44.64 -10.82 7.74
CA VAL A 377 -44.70 -9.37 7.96
C VAL A 377 -44.30 -8.96 9.38
N GLN A 378 -44.00 -9.93 10.24
CA GLN A 378 -43.74 -9.68 11.67
C GLN A 378 -42.37 -10.22 12.09
N GLY A 379 -41.79 -9.52 13.08
CA GLY A 379 -40.59 -9.96 13.76
C GLY A 379 -39.28 -9.66 13.01
N LYS A 380 -38.20 -10.22 13.52
CA LYS A 380 -36.84 -10.03 12.99
C LYS A 380 -36.68 -10.63 11.59
N GLU A 381 -37.35 -11.75 11.34
CA GLU A 381 -37.30 -12.44 10.04
C GLU A 381 -37.86 -11.58 8.90
N ALA A 382 -38.91 -10.78 9.17
CA ALA A 382 -39.43 -9.84 8.18
C ALA A 382 -38.40 -8.79 7.78
N LEU A 383 -37.66 -8.25 8.76
CA LEU A 383 -36.58 -7.28 8.50
C LEU A 383 -35.43 -7.89 7.70
N GLU A 384 -35.09 -9.14 7.98
CA GLU A 384 -34.03 -9.85 7.24
C GLU A 384 -34.44 -10.13 5.78
N GLN A 385 -35.74 -10.44 5.53
CA GLN A 385 -36.25 -10.70 4.17
C GLN A 385 -36.28 -9.44 3.29
N ILE A 386 -36.45 -8.25 3.85
CA ILE A 386 -36.47 -7.00 3.08
C ILE A 386 -35.10 -6.44 2.86
N GLN A 387 -34.07 -6.92 3.58
CA GLN A 387 -32.71 -6.43 3.44
C GLN A 387 -32.15 -6.73 2.05
N GLY A 388 -31.73 -5.69 1.33
CA GLY A 388 -31.21 -5.82 -0.04
C GLY A 388 -32.29 -5.90 -1.12
N ALA A 389 -33.56 -5.71 -0.78
CA ALA A 389 -34.67 -5.65 -1.74
C ALA A 389 -35.24 -4.22 -1.84
N TRP A 390 -35.34 -3.72 -3.09
CA TRP A 390 -35.93 -2.40 -3.39
C TRP A 390 -37.42 -2.49 -3.67
N LEU A 391 -37.84 -3.46 -4.50
CA LEU A 391 -39.24 -3.77 -4.74
C LEU A 391 -39.53 -5.20 -4.31
N ILE A 392 -40.54 -5.33 -3.49
CA ILE A 392 -40.96 -6.62 -2.89
C ILE A 392 -42.34 -6.97 -3.39
N GLU A 393 -42.51 -8.18 -3.89
CA GLU A 393 -43.82 -8.76 -4.23
C GLU A 393 -44.32 -9.64 -3.09
N ILE A 394 -45.53 -9.40 -2.69
CA ILE A 394 -46.33 -10.30 -1.82
C ILE A 394 -47.28 -11.05 -2.73
N ALA A 395 -46.88 -12.24 -3.19
CA ALA A 395 -47.62 -12.97 -4.24
C ALA A 395 -48.97 -13.51 -3.79
N GLU A 396 -49.05 -13.99 -2.55
CA GLU A 396 -50.28 -14.58 -2.00
C GLU A 396 -50.57 -14.10 -0.57
N LEU A 397 -51.60 -13.25 -0.43
CA LEU A 397 -52.08 -12.83 0.88
C LEU A 397 -52.70 -13.99 1.68
N SER A 398 -53.09 -15.09 1.01
CA SER A 398 -53.67 -16.27 1.65
C SER A 398 -52.69 -17.03 2.55
N GLY A 399 -51.38 -16.87 2.35
CA GLY A 399 -50.32 -17.44 3.19
C GLY A 399 -50.09 -16.66 4.51
N LEU A 400 -50.54 -15.42 4.58
CA LEU A 400 -50.44 -14.60 5.78
C LEU A 400 -51.54 -15.02 6.78
N ARG A 401 -51.18 -15.25 8.04
CA ARG A 401 -52.17 -15.53 9.07
C ARG A 401 -53.12 -14.34 9.25
N LYS A 402 -54.41 -14.57 9.57
CA LYS A 402 -55.39 -13.50 9.79
C LYS A 402 -54.87 -12.39 10.73
N ALA A 403 -54.06 -12.74 11.72
CA ALA A 403 -53.44 -11.81 12.66
C ALA A 403 -52.28 -10.97 12.07
N GLU A 404 -51.89 -11.24 10.84
CA GLU A 404 -50.80 -10.51 10.13
C GLU A 404 -51.36 -9.51 9.11
N VAL A 405 -52.68 -9.51 8.91
CA VAL A 405 -53.40 -8.69 7.92
C VAL A 405 -54.21 -7.58 8.57
N GLU A 406 -54.50 -7.68 9.91
CA GLU A 406 -55.11 -6.63 10.73
C GLU A 406 -54.05 -5.63 11.24
#